data_69cd44477b292412825c14becea018af
#
_entry.id   69cd44477b292412825c14becea018af
#
_cell.length_a   1.000
_cell.length_b   1.000
_cell.length_c   1.000
_cell.angle_alpha   90.00
_cell.angle_beta   90.00
_cell.angle_gamma   90.00
#
_symmetry.space_group_name_H-M   'P 1'
#
loop_
_entity.id
_entity.type
_entity.pdbx_description
1 polymer ?
#
loop_
_entity_poly.entity_id
_entity_poly.type
_entity_poly.pdbx_seq_one_letter_code
_entity_poly.pdbx_strand_id
1 'polypeptide(L)'
;MSAEKLPETGKVELTILVPVLNEEDSIGLFLETITPVLESLGNTYEILFVDDGSRDQTPAIIYGSAKRDPRVNGIILSRNFGKEAALSCGLDHARGEAVIPMDVDMQDPPNLIPLMVERWREGSDIVLAVRRNRKDDSWFKRNSANAFYSLISKMTSVDIVPNAGDFRLMDRKVIEALKLVRERNRFMKGLMSWPGFMTTKVYYDRPPRAKGTSKWNGWKLWNFALDGIFGFSSIPLRVWTYIGGLIALASFFYAAFIVVRTLLLGVAVPGYASTITLILFLNGLLMISNGIQGEYIARMFEEVKARPLYLVRERIGRGSE
;
A
#
# COMPACT_ATOMS: atom_id res chain seq x y z
N MET A 1 38.66 -32.32 22.76
CA MET A 1 37.28 -31.74 22.69
C MET A 1 37.48 -30.33 22.13
N SER A 2 37.29 -30.21 20.81
CA SER A 2 37.38 -28.93 20.08
C SER A 2 36.12 -28.17 20.35
N ALA A 3 36.23 -26.97 20.92
CA ALA A 3 35.12 -26.02 21.02
C ALA A 3 34.72 -25.61 19.59
N GLU A 4 33.55 -26.05 19.18
CA GLU A 4 32.93 -25.63 17.96
C GLU A 4 32.65 -24.12 18.07
N LYS A 5 33.45 -23.31 17.36
CA LYS A 5 33.24 -21.87 17.26
C LYS A 5 31.83 -21.66 16.65
N LEU A 6 30.89 -21.12 17.44
CA LEU A 6 29.66 -20.55 16.94
C LEU A 6 30.06 -19.55 15.83
N PRO A 7 29.39 -19.59 14.66
CA PRO A 7 29.67 -18.66 13.59
C PRO A 7 29.44 -17.24 14.11
N GLU A 8 30.40 -16.38 13.91
CA GLU A 8 30.33 -14.93 14.08
C GLU A 8 29.04 -14.45 13.40
N THR A 9 28.39 -13.44 13.93
CA THR A 9 27.13 -12.82 13.49
C THR A 9 27.08 -12.68 11.97
N GLY A 10 26.71 -13.76 11.28
CA GLY A 10 26.69 -13.83 9.82
C GLY A 10 25.69 -12.82 9.29
N LYS A 11 26.14 -12.02 8.32
CA LYS A 11 25.33 -11.09 7.56
C LYS A 11 24.14 -11.86 6.98
N VAL A 12 22.91 -11.43 7.28
CA VAL A 12 21.70 -12.02 6.72
C VAL A 12 21.57 -11.55 5.27
N GLU A 13 21.50 -12.48 4.31
CA GLU A 13 21.32 -12.10 2.91
C GLU A 13 19.86 -11.82 2.56
N LEU A 14 18.92 -12.62 3.10
CA LEU A 14 17.51 -12.55 2.72
C LEU A 14 16.60 -12.47 3.94
N THR A 15 15.68 -11.50 3.97
CA THR A 15 14.55 -11.44 4.92
C THR A 15 13.26 -11.77 4.20
N ILE A 16 12.52 -12.77 4.68
CA ILE A 16 11.13 -12.97 4.33
C ILE A 16 10.28 -12.23 5.37
N LEU A 17 9.61 -11.18 4.93
CA LEU A 17 8.78 -10.33 5.77
C LEU A 17 7.32 -10.74 5.68
N VAL A 18 6.73 -11.19 6.79
CA VAL A 18 5.40 -11.78 6.83
C VAL A 18 4.50 -11.00 7.79
N PRO A 19 3.67 -10.07 7.30
CA PRO A 19 2.65 -9.43 8.12
C PRO A 19 1.51 -10.42 8.40
N VAL A 20 1.08 -10.52 9.67
CA VAL A 20 0.03 -11.44 10.09
C VAL A 20 -0.99 -10.76 11.02
N LEU A 21 -2.25 -11.20 10.93
CA LEU A 21 -3.34 -10.78 11.81
C LEU A 21 -4.38 -11.89 11.95
N ASN A 22 -4.44 -12.57 13.10
CA ASN A 22 -5.29 -13.72 13.37
C ASN A 22 -5.11 -14.81 12.30
N GLU A 23 -3.93 -15.39 12.24
CA GLU A 23 -3.49 -16.38 11.24
C GLU A 23 -2.93 -17.64 11.93
N GLU A 24 -3.49 -18.03 13.08
CA GLU A 24 -3.05 -19.19 13.86
C GLU A 24 -3.01 -20.48 13.04
N ASP A 25 -3.94 -20.67 12.09
CA ASP A 25 -4.02 -21.86 11.23
C ASP A 25 -3.04 -21.85 10.05
N SER A 26 -2.47 -20.70 9.70
CA SER A 26 -1.72 -20.51 8.46
C SER A 26 -0.20 -20.56 8.66
N ILE A 27 0.31 -20.11 9.81
CA ILE A 27 1.75 -19.97 10.08
C ILE A 27 2.50 -21.30 9.97
N GLY A 28 1.93 -22.39 10.50
CA GLY A 28 2.57 -23.71 10.44
C GLY A 28 2.81 -24.17 9.01
N LEU A 29 1.77 -24.17 8.18
CA LEU A 29 1.84 -24.54 6.77
C LEU A 29 2.80 -23.63 5.99
N PHE A 30 2.78 -22.32 6.29
CA PHE A 30 3.70 -21.36 5.67
C PHE A 30 5.15 -21.74 5.94
N LEU A 31 5.53 -21.98 7.20
CA LEU A 31 6.88 -22.36 7.57
C LEU A 31 7.31 -23.69 6.94
N GLU A 32 6.45 -24.70 6.95
CA GLU A 32 6.71 -26.00 6.32
C GLU A 32 6.95 -25.89 4.82
N THR A 33 6.29 -24.94 4.15
CA THR A 33 6.40 -24.79 2.69
C THR A 33 7.57 -23.90 2.29
N ILE A 34 7.85 -22.81 3.04
CA ILE A 34 8.88 -21.85 2.63
C ILE A 34 10.28 -22.28 3.03
N THR A 35 10.44 -22.95 4.18
CA THR A 35 11.76 -23.32 4.72
C THR A 35 12.57 -24.18 3.74
N PRO A 36 12.04 -25.25 3.11
CA PRO A 36 12.80 -26.04 2.13
C PRO A 36 13.26 -25.23 0.92
N VAL A 37 12.44 -24.26 0.47
CA VAL A 37 12.79 -23.36 -0.65
C VAL A 37 13.96 -22.48 -0.27
N LEU A 38 13.93 -21.87 0.92
CA LEU A 38 15.00 -20.99 1.39
C LEU A 38 16.31 -21.77 1.65
N GLU A 39 16.21 -22.97 2.19
CA GLU A 39 17.38 -23.85 2.41
C GLU A 39 18.03 -24.27 1.08
N SER A 40 17.23 -24.50 0.05
CA SER A 40 17.76 -24.86 -1.29
C SER A 40 18.57 -23.74 -1.97
N LEU A 41 18.39 -22.47 -1.54
CA LEU A 41 19.12 -21.33 -2.07
C LEU A 41 20.57 -21.26 -1.56
N GLY A 42 20.89 -21.89 -0.42
CA GLY A 42 22.19 -21.80 0.23
C GLY A 42 22.50 -20.41 0.83
N ASN A 43 21.52 -19.50 0.85
CA ASN A 43 21.64 -18.17 1.42
C ASN A 43 21.45 -18.20 2.94
N THR A 44 22.08 -17.25 3.65
CA THR A 44 21.69 -16.93 5.03
C THR A 44 20.38 -16.15 5.02
N TYR A 45 19.38 -16.60 5.77
CA TYR A 45 18.07 -15.95 5.76
C TYR A 45 17.46 -15.80 7.14
N GLU A 46 16.50 -14.91 7.25
CA GLU A 46 15.57 -14.81 8.37
C GLU A 46 14.12 -14.76 7.86
N ILE A 47 13.20 -15.25 8.69
CA ILE A 47 11.76 -15.08 8.52
C ILE A 47 11.31 -14.15 9.63
N LEU A 48 10.82 -12.97 9.26
CA LEU A 48 10.38 -11.94 10.19
C LEU A 48 8.85 -11.81 10.13
N PHE A 49 8.17 -12.37 11.14
CA PHE A 49 6.75 -12.14 11.32
C PHE A 49 6.50 -10.80 11.98
N VAL A 50 5.54 -10.03 11.47
CA VAL A 50 5.03 -8.82 12.13
C VAL A 50 3.56 -9.02 12.42
N ASP A 51 3.25 -9.27 13.69
CA ASP A 51 1.88 -9.46 14.17
C ASP A 51 1.22 -8.10 14.45
N ASP A 52 0.19 -7.80 13.68
CA ASP A 52 -0.59 -6.56 13.77
C ASP A 52 -1.64 -6.58 14.90
N GLY A 53 -1.24 -7.10 16.07
CA GLY A 53 -2.07 -7.13 17.26
C GLY A 53 -3.15 -8.19 17.24
N SER A 54 -2.81 -9.42 16.88
CA SER A 54 -3.72 -10.59 16.90
C SER A 54 -4.31 -10.86 18.29
N ARG A 55 -5.48 -11.47 18.28
CA ARG A 55 -6.24 -11.84 19.49
C ARG A 55 -6.40 -13.36 19.67
N ASP A 56 -5.93 -14.13 18.70
CA ASP A 56 -5.89 -15.59 18.67
C ASP A 56 -4.50 -16.12 19.12
N GLN A 57 -4.17 -17.36 18.80
CA GLN A 57 -2.91 -17.99 19.16
C GLN A 57 -1.72 -17.60 18.26
N THR A 58 -1.91 -16.67 17.29
CA THR A 58 -0.85 -16.22 16.37
C THR A 58 0.44 -15.84 17.10
N PRO A 59 0.43 -14.97 18.15
CA PRO A 59 1.66 -14.60 18.88
C PRO A 59 2.35 -15.80 19.55
N ALA A 60 1.58 -16.72 20.14
CA ALA A 60 2.11 -17.89 20.80
C ALA A 60 2.78 -18.86 19.82
N ILE A 61 2.22 -18.99 18.61
CA ILE A 61 2.78 -19.82 17.53
C ILE A 61 4.09 -19.23 17.02
N ILE A 62 4.17 -17.89 16.81
CA ILE A 62 5.40 -17.21 16.43
C ILE A 62 6.48 -17.43 17.50
N TYR A 63 6.13 -17.26 18.76
CA TYR A 63 7.06 -17.48 19.87
C TYR A 63 7.58 -18.92 19.92
N GLY A 64 6.70 -19.90 19.77
CA GLY A 64 7.06 -21.32 19.70
C GLY A 64 7.95 -21.65 18.49
N SER A 65 7.72 -21.02 17.36
CA SER A 65 8.52 -21.19 16.14
C SER A 65 9.92 -20.59 16.28
N ALA A 66 10.02 -19.38 16.84
CA ALA A 66 11.33 -18.73 17.10
C ALA A 66 12.19 -19.49 18.12
N LYS A 67 11.59 -20.20 19.07
CA LYS A 67 12.31 -21.09 19.98
C LYS A 67 12.89 -22.32 19.29
N ARG A 68 12.22 -22.84 18.27
CA ARG A 68 12.62 -24.04 17.52
C ARG A 68 13.66 -23.72 16.44
N ASP A 69 13.50 -22.57 15.78
CA ASP A 69 14.37 -22.12 14.71
C ASP A 69 14.83 -20.68 14.96
N PRO A 70 16.11 -20.44 15.23
CA PRO A 70 16.65 -19.10 15.49
C PRO A 70 16.63 -18.17 14.26
N ARG A 71 16.26 -18.67 13.07
CA ARG A 71 16.05 -17.89 11.86
C ARG A 71 14.65 -17.25 11.84
N VAL A 72 13.72 -17.76 12.66
CA VAL A 72 12.38 -17.19 12.81
C VAL A 72 12.41 -16.12 13.89
N ASN A 73 11.95 -14.94 13.55
CA ASN A 73 11.83 -13.79 14.44
C ASN A 73 10.42 -13.21 14.38
N GLY A 74 10.01 -12.50 15.43
CA GLY A 74 8.69 -11.89 15.50
C GLY A 74 8.71 -10.49 16.11
N ILE A 75 7.81 -9.64 15.65
CA ILE A 75 7.50 -8.34 16.24
C ILE A 75 5.99 -8.29 16.45
N ILE A 76 5.58 -8.02 17.68
CA ILE A 76 4.18 -7.90 18.05
C ILE A 76 3.85 -6.42 18.23
N LEU A 77 2.90 -5.91 17.46
CA LEU A 77 2.43 -4.54 17.60
C LEU A 77 1.48 -4.39 18.80
N SER A 78 1.40 -3.19 19.38
CA SER A 78 0.59 -2.94 20.59
C SER A 78 -0.91 -3.06 20.34
N ARG A 79 -1.37 -2.89 19.10
CA ARG A 79 -2.75 -3.07 18.62
C ARG A 79 -2.73 -3.26 17.11
N ASN A 80 -3.91 -3.46 16.52
CA ASN A 80 -4.05 -3.41 15.06
C ASN A 80 -3.85 -1.96 14.57
N PHE A 81 -2.82 -1.76 13.74
CA PHE A 81 -2.48 -0.53 13.02
C PHE A 81 -2.74 -0.65 11.52
N GLY A 82 -2.99 -1.84 11.00
CA GLY A 82 -3.21 -2.17 9.60
C GLY A 82 -1.98 -2.76 8.90
N LYS A 83 -2.23 -3.50 7.81
CA LYS A 83 -1.20 -4.22 7.03
C LYS A 83 -0.04 -3.31 6.60
N GLU A 84 -0.35 -2.08 6.17
CA GLU A 84 0.65 -1.12 5.70
C GLU A 84 1.63 -0.71 6.82
N ALA A 85 1.11 -0.57 8.04
CA ALA A 85 1.92 -0.29 9.23
C ALA A 85 2.78 -1.50 9.62
N ALA A 86 2.23 -2.72 9.55
CA ALA A 86 2.97 -3.95 9.81
C ALA A 86 4.10 -4.15 8.79
N LEU A 87 3.84 -3.92 7.50
CA LEU A 87 4.87 -3.93 6.45
C LEU A 87 5.96 -2.90 6.73
N SER A 88 5.57 -1.67 7.12
CA SER A 88 6.53 -0.61 7.46
C SER A 88 7.41 -1.00 8.64
N CYS A 89 6.80 -1.56 9.69
CA CYS A 89 7.53 -2.10 10.83
C CYS A 89 8.53 -3.18 10.41
N GLY A 90 8.11 -4.10 9.57
CA GLY A 90 8.97 -5.15 9.07
C GLY A 90 10.14 -4.62 8.24
N LEU A 91 9.91 -3.66 7.35
CA LEU A 91 10.98 -3.02 6.57
C LEU A 91 11.98 -2.26 7.47
N ASP A 92 11.49 -1.60 8.52
CA ASP A 92 12.35 -0.90 9.48
C ASP A 92 13.29 -1.86 10.25
N HIS A 93 12.85 -3.10 10.51
CA HIS A 93 13.56 -4.08 11.34
C HIS A 93 14.21 -5.25 10.56
N ALA A 94 13.91 -5.42 9.28
CA ALA A 94 14.50 -6.43 8.43
C ALA A 94 16.01 -6.26 8.32
N ARG A 95 16.79 -7.36 8.47
CA ARG A 95 18.25 -7.36 8.48
C ARG A 95 18.89 -7.81 7.18
N GLY A 96 18.11 -8.48 6.29
CA GLY A 96 18.62 -9.02 5.02
C GLY A 96 19.14 -7.95 4.08
N GLU A 97 20.10 -8.30 3.24
CA GLU A 97 20.56 -7.49 2.11
C GLU A 97 19.43 -7.30 1.08
N ALA A 98 18.54 -8.28 1.00
CA ALA A 98 17.28 -8.17 0.28
C ALA A 98 16.11 -8.55 1.17
N VAL A 99 14.93 -7.96 0.92
CA VAL A 99 13.69 -8.22 1.66
C VAL A 99 12.59 -8.62 0.70
N ILE A 100 11.85 -9.68 1.04
CA ILE A 100 10.69 -10.15 0.30
C ILE A 100 9.47 -10.11 1.22
N PRO A 101 8.57 -9.13 1.09
CA PRO A 101 7.25 -9.18 1.71
C PRO A 101 6.42 -10.30 1.09
N MET A 102 5.79 -11.11 1.93
CA MET A 102 4.99 -12.25 1.49
C MET A 102 3.79 -12.47 2.42
N ASP A 103 2.62 -12.71 1.85
CA ASP A 103 1.42 -13.04 2.64
C ASP A 103 1.45 -14.51 3.09
N VAL A 104 0.97 -14.75 4.33
CA VAL A 104 0.96 -16.10 4.94
C VAL A 104 -0.04 -17.06 4.27
N ASP A 105 -0.98 -16.56 3.45
CA ASP A 105 -2.09 -17.32 2.83
C ASP A 105 -1.67 -18.20 1.64
N MET A 106 -0.37 -18.25 1.33
CA MET A 106 0.25 -19.06 0.26
C MET A 106 -0.25 -18.73 -1.15
N GLN A 107 -0.85 -17.55 -1.38
CA GLN A 107 -1.22 -17.12 -2.73
C GLN A 107 -0.03 -16.59 -3.53
N ASP A 108 1.06 -16.29 -2.85
CA ASP A 108 2.34 -15.94 -3.45
C ASP A 108 3.22 -17.19 -3.48
N PRO A 109 3.59 -17.72 -4.66
CA PRO A 109 4.25 -19.02 -4.76
C PRO A 109 5.73 -18.95 -4.32
N PRO A 110 6.14 -19.67 -3.25
CA PRO A 110 7.51 -19.64 -2.75
C PRO A 110 8.56 -20.09 -3.78
N ASN A 111 8.18 -20.97 -4.73
CA ASN A 111 9.05 -21.44 -5.79
C ASN A 111 9.50 -20.34 -6.78
N LEU A 112 8.94 -19.13 -6.68
CA LEU A 112 9.39 -17.96 -7.44
C LEU A 112 10.60 -17.28 -6.81
N ILE A 113 10.83 -17.49 -5.52
CA ILE A 113 11.91 -16.83 -4.76
C ILE A 113 13.30 -17.11 -5.39
N PRO A 114 13.66 -18.34 -5.79
CA PRO A 114 14.94 -18.58 -6.45
C PRO A 114 15.16 -17.70 -7.69
N LEU A 115 14.17 -17.60 -8.56
CA LEU A 115 14.24 -16.73 -9.74
C LEU A 115 14.35 -15.25 -9.37
N MET A 116 13.67 -14.81 -8.30
CA MET A 116 13.78 -13.42 -7.84
C MET A 116 15.18 -13.12 -7.31
N VAL A 117 15.78 -14.04 -6.57
CA VAL A 117 17.17 -13.92 -6.07
C VAL A 117 18.17 -13.91 -7.22
N GLU A 118 17.97 -14.73 -8.24
CA GLU A 118 18.79 -14.73 -9.46
C GLU A 118 18.78 -13.35 -10.14
N ARG A 119 17.60 -12.78 -10.39
CA ARG A 119 17.46 -11.45 -11.01
C ARG A 119 18.04 -10.32 -10.15
N TRP A 120 17.92 -10.43 -8.86
CA TRP A 120 18.55 -9.49 -7.93
C TRP A 120 20.09 -9.56 -8.04
N ARG A 121 20.67 -10.76 -8.06
CA ARG A 121 22.12 -10.96 -8.23
C ARG A 121 22.64 -10.51 -9.60
N GLU A 122 21.79 -10.52 -10.63
CA GLU A 122 22.09 -9.93 -11.95
C GLU A 122 22.08 -8.39 -11.94
N GLY A 123 21.76 -7.76 -10.80
CA GLY A 123 21.84 -6.31 -10.59
C GLY A 123 20.52 -5.58 -10.54
N SER A 124 19.37 -6.28 -10.52
CA SER A 124 18.06 -5.63 -10.33
C SER A 124 17.91 -5.15 -8.88
N ASP A 125 17.43 -3.93 -8.68
CA ASP A 125 17.18 -3.37 -7.36
C ASP A 125 15.86 -3.84 -6.78
N ILE A 126 14.87 -4.03 -7.65
CA ILE A 126 13.54 -4.53 -7.33
C ILE A 126 13.20 -5.64 -8.32
N VAL A 127 12.79 -6.80 -7.82
CA VAL A 127 12.24 -7.87 -8.65
C VAL A 127 10.76 -8.03 -8.33
N LEU A 128 9.92 -7.61 -9.26
CA LEU A 128 8.48 -7.51 -9.08
C LEU A 128 7.77 -8.76 -9.62
N ALA A 129 7.05 -9.47 -8.75
CA ALA A 129 6.21 -10.59 -9.17
C ALA A 129 4.88 -10.06 -9.76
N VAL A 130 4.63 -10.37 -11.02
CA VAL A 130 3.47 -9.92 -11.80
C VAL A 130 2.62 -11.12 -12.20
N ARG A 131 1.33 -11.09 -11.89
CA ARG A 131 0.38 -12.14 -12.27
C ARG A 131 0.10 -12.09 -13.75
N ARG A 132 0.25 -13.23 -14.45
CA ARG A 132 -0.01 -13.35 -15.91
C ARG A 132 -1.47 -13.14 -16.24
N ASN A 133 -2.39 -13.75 -15.48
CA ASN A 133 -3.82 -13.79 -15.82
C ASN A 133 -4.72 -13.46 -14.62
N ARG A 134 -5.81 -12.72 -14.90
CA ARG A 134 -6.97 -12.53 -14.00
C ARG A 134 -8.20 -13.28 -14.54
N LYS A 135 -8.03 -14.52 -15.00
CA LYS A 135 -9.15 -15.29 -15.60
C LYS A 135 -10.28 -15.54 -14.59
N ASP A 136 -9.95 -15.60 -13.30
CA ASP A 136 -10.91 -15.85 -12.21
C ASP A 136 -11.64 -14.59 -11.70
N ASP A 137 -11.24 -13.38 -12.16
CA ASP A 137 -11.93 -12.15 -11.80
C ASP A 137 -13.13 -11.91 -12.72
N SER A 138 -14.30 -11.55 -12.14
CA SER A 138 -15.47 -11.17 -12.92
C SER A 138 -15.14 -9.99 -13.86
N TRP A 139 -15.79 -9.94 -15.02
CA TRP A 139 -15.61 -8.87 -16.03
C TRP A 139 -15.69 -7.46 -15.40
N PHE A 140 -16.63 -7.25 -14.45
CA PHE A 140 -16.81 -5.98 -13.76
C PHE A 140 -15.58 -5.62 -12.86
N LYS A 141 -15.05 -6.60 -12.10
CA LYS A 141 -13.84 -6.39 -11.28
C LYS A 141 -12.61 -6.08 -12.14
N ARG A 142 -12.47 -6.75 -13.27
CA ARG A 142 -11.35 -6.55 -14.19
C ARG A 142 -11.39 -5.16 -14.82
N ASN A 143 -12.57 -4.72 -15.32
CA ASN A 143 -12.69 -3.41 -15.96
C ASN A 143 -12.58 -2.27 -14.98
N SER A 144 -13.18 -2.37 -13.78
CA SER A 144 -13.03 -1.35 -12.73
C SER A 144 -11.59 -1.21 -12.26
N ALA A 145 -10.86 -2.32 -12.10
CA ALA A 145 -9.45 -2.27 -11.75
C ALA A 145 -8.59 -1.65 -12.88
N ASN A 146 -8.83 -2.00 -14.14
CA ASN A 146 -8.12 -1.41 -15.27
C ASN A 146 -8.39 0.09 -15.41
N ALA A 147 -9.65 0.52 -15.25
CA ALA A 147 -10.02 1.94 -15.22
C ALA A 147 -9.31 2.67 -14.07
N PHE A 148 -9.26 2.07 -12.88
CA PHE A 148 -8.57 2.61 -11.73
C PHE A 148 -7.06 2.77 -11.97
N TYR A 149 -6.37 1.74 -12.45
CA TYR A 149 -4.93 1.82 -12.74
C TYR A 149 -4.63 2.82 -13.87
N SER A 150 -5.47 2.87 -14.92
CA SER A 150 -5.35 3.86 -15.98
C SER A 150 -5.55 5.29 -15.48
N LEU A 151 -6.48 5.50 -14.54
CA LEU A 151 -6.71 6.80 -13.92
C LEU A 151 -5.51 7.20 -13.04
N ILE A 152 -5.06 6.32 -12.16
CA ILE A 152 -3.90 6.60 -11.29
C ILE A 152 -2.65 6.87 -12.11
N SER A 153 -2.33 6.05 -13.12
CA SER A 153 -1.13 6.26 -13.95
C SER A 153 -1.13 7.60 -14.71
N LYS A 154 -2.31 8.15 -15.04
CA LYS A 154 -2.44 9.50 -15.62
C LYS A 154 -2.39 10.62 -14.59
N MET A 155 -2.75 10.34 -13.36
CA MET A 155 -2.85 11.32 -12.27
C MET A 155 -1.61 11.37 -11.38
N THR A 156 -0.74 10.37 -11.43
CA THR A 156 0.47 10.28 -10.59
C THR A 156 1.70 10.15 -11.48
N SER A 157 2.84 10.61 -10.96
CA SER A 157 4.15 10.40 -11.57
C SER A 157 4.75 9.01 -11.26
N VAL A 158 4.01 8.14 -10.55
CA VAL A 158 4.49 6.82 -10.11
C VAL A 158 4.02 5.75 -11.10
N ASP A 159 4.95 4.99 -11.66
CA ASP A 159 4.63 3.85 -12.54
C ASP A 159 4.19 2.64 -11.70
N ILE A 160 2.89 2.59 -11.40
CA ILE A 160 2.29 1.45 -10.70
C ILE A 160 2.02 0.34 -11.68
N VAL A 161 2.81 -0.73 -11.62
CA VAL A 161 2.66 -1.90 -12.51
C VAL A 161 1.33 -2.61 -12.21
N PRO A 162 0.41 -2.71 -13.21
CA PRO A 162 -0.84 -3.45 -13.05
C PRO A 162 -0.57 -4.92 -12.69
N ASN A 163 -1.44 -5.52 -11.89
CA ASN A 163 -1.37 -6.92 -11.46
C ASN A 163 -0.17 -7.28 -10.55
N ALA A 164 0.65 -6.32 -10.16
CA ALA A 164 1.65 -6.50 -9.13
C ALA A 164 1.04 -6.39 -7.74
N GLY A 165 1.43 -7.32 -6.86
CA GLY A 165 1.10 -7.32 -5.43
C GLY A 165 2.22 -6.75 -4.57
N ASP A 166 2.16 -7.07 -3.28
CA ASP A 166 3.23 -6.76 -2.34
C ASP A 166 4.43 -7.71 -2.50
N PHE A 167 4.21 -8.88 -3.13
CA PHE A 167 5.22 -9.88 -3.38
C PHE A 167 6.26 -9.41 -4.38
N ARG A 168 7.40 -9.02 -3.86
CA ARG A 168 8.56 -8.50 -4.59
C ARG A 168 9.83 -8.68 -3.76
N LEU A 169 10.97 -8.79 -4.42
CA LEU A 169 12.27 -8.68 -3.77
C LEU A 169 12.75 -7.23 -3.87
N MET A 170 13.23 -6.67 -2.79
CA MET A 170 13.79 -5.32 -2.71
C MET A 170 15.19 -5.37 -2.11
N ASP A 171 16.16 -4.80 -2.80
CA ASP A 171 17.53 -4.61 -2.32
C ASP A 171 17.59 -3.70 -1.09
N ARG A 172 18.62 -3.83 -0.27
CA ARG A 172 18.85 -3.01 0.93
C ARG A 172 18.79 -1.51 0.64
N LYS A 173 19.35 -1.05 -0.47
CA LYS A 173 19.31 0.37 -0.84
C LYS A 173 17.89 0.88 -1.09
N VAL A 174 17.00 0.03 -1.62
CA VAL A 174 15.57 0.36 -1.77
C VAL A 174 14.90 0.46 -0.40
N ILE A 175 15.20 -0.48 0.50
CA ILE A 175 14.67 -0.47 1.87
C ILE A 175 15.10 0.81 2.61
N GLU A 176 16.38 1.17 2.54
CA GLU A 176 16.87 2.40 3.19
C GLU A 176 16.23 3.66 2.60
N ALA A 177 16.00 3.70 1.29
CA ALA A 177 15.24 4.80 0.68
C ALA A 177 13.78 4.86 1.17
N LEU A 178 13.10 3.69 1.29
CA LEU A 178 11.73 3.62 1.81
C LEU A 178 11.62 4.01 3.28
N LYS A 179 12.65 3.78 4.09
CA LYS A 179 12.70 4.23 5.48
C LYS A 179 12.73 5.75 5.62
N LEU A 180 13.22 6.48 4.62
CA LEU A 180 13.20 7.95 4.60
C LEU A 180 11.78 8.50 4.34
N VAL A 181 10.93 7.73 3.67
CA VAL A 181 9.56 8.12 3.38
C VAL A 181 8.69 7.81 4.59
N ARG A 182 8.31 8.85 5.34
CA ARG A 182 7.60 8.72 6.63
C ARG A 182 6.13 9.18 6.55
N GLU A 183 5.55 9.14 5.36
CA GLU A 183 4.12 9.43 5.16
C GLU A 183 3.24 8.55 6.06
N ARG A 184 2.24 9.14 6.71
CA ARG A 184 1.33 8.42 7.61
C ARG A 184 0.20 7.74 6.87
N ASN A 185 -0.28 8.38 5.83
CA ASN A 185 -1.27 7.79 4.96
C ASN A 185 -0.57 6.97 3.87
N ARG A 186 -0.19 5.72 4.20
CA ARG A 186 0.64 4.87 3.35
C ARG A 186 -0.19 4.10 2.32
N PHE A 187 0.20 4.22 1.08
CA PHE A 187 -0.19 3.34 0.00
C PHE A 187 1.07 2.61 -0.49
N MET A 188 1.41 1.48 0.17
CA MET A 188 2.70 0.80 -0.03
C MET A 188 2.99 0.45 -1.48
N LYS A 189 1.98 0.08 -2.27
CA LYS A 189 2.18 -0.19 -3.71
C LYS A 189 2.73 1.00 -4.48
N GLY A 190 2.28 2.20 -4.16
CA GLY A 190 2.82 3.44 -4.72
C GLY A 190 4.20 3.77 -4.16
N LEU A 191 4.34 3.71 -2.84
CA LEU A 191 5.59 4.03 -2.15
C LEU A 191 6.75 3.13 -2.58
N MET A 192 6.52 1.83 -2.73
CA MET A 192 7.55 0.88 -3.18
C MET A 192 8.00 1.10 -4.63
N SER A 193 7.20 1.79 -5.46
CA SER A 193 7.55 2.13 -6.84
C SER A 193 8.08 3.56 -6.99
N TRP A 194 7.81 4.43 -6.01
CA TRP A 194 8.13 5.85 -6.06
C TRP A 194 9.63 6.16 -6.16
N PRO A 195 10.58 5.43 -5.49
CA PRO A 195 12.00 5.76 -5.54
C PRO A 195 12.65 5.58 -6.91
N GLY A 196 12.00 4.92 -7.88
CA GLY A 196 12.47 4.83 -9.26
C GLY A 196 13.69 3.93 -9.47
N PHE A 197 13.93 2.96 -8.60
CA PHE A 197 15.02 1.98 -8.73
C PHE A 197 14.81 1.02 -9.90
N MET A 198 15.92 0.40 -10.37
CA MET A 198 15.89 -0.54 -11.49
C MET A 198 15.02 -1.75 -11.16
N THR A 199 13.92 -1.89 -11.89
CA THR A 199 12.88 -2.89 -11.64
C THR A 199 12.82 -3.92 -12.76
N THR A 200 12.96 -5.21 -12.40
CA THR A 200 12.74 -6.35 -13.30
C THR A 200 11.42 -7.03 -12.94
N LYS A 201 10.69 -7.51 -13.95
CA LYS A 201 9.41 -8.19 -13.78
C LYS A 201 9.58 -9.71 -13.97
N VAL A 202 9.07 -10.49 -13.02
CA VAL A 202 8.93 -11.94 -13.14
C VAL A 202 7.46 -12.31 -13.14
N TYR A 203 7.05 -13.19 -14.06
CA TYR A 203 5.63 -13.48 -14.26
C TYR A 203 5.27 -14.85 -13.67
N TYR A 204 4.13 -14.92 -12.97
CA TYR A 204 3.63 -16.15 -12.38
C TYR A 204 2.12 -16.30 -12.53
N ASP A 205 1.65 -17.55 -12.42
CA ASP A 205 0.24 -17.87 -12.33
C ASP A 205 -0.11 -18.08 -10.85
N ARG A 206 -1.13 -17.35 -10.37
CA ARG A 206 -1.52 -17.37 -8.97
C ARG A 206 -2.23 -18.68 -8.61
N PRO A 207 -1.76 -19.45 -7.63
CA PRO A 207 -2.50 -20.59 -7.13
C PRO A 207 -3.81 -20.14 -6.45
N PRO A 208 -4.84 -21.00 -6.41
CA PRO A 208 -6.04 -20.73 -5.61
C PRO A 208 -5.67 -20.62 -4.13
N ARG A 209 -6.46 -19.86 -3.36
CA ARG A 209 -6.24 -19.75 -1.92
C ARG A 209 -6.29 -21.11 -1.24
N ALA A 210 -5.32 -21.39 -0.38
CA ALA A 210 -5.31 -22.63 0.41
C ALA A 210 -6.43 -22.62 1.46
N LYS A 211 -6.72 -21.47 2.11
CA LYS A 211 -7.81 -21.26 3.09
C LYS A 211 -8.29 -19.81 3.12
N GLY A 212 -9.51 -19.56 3.57
CA GLY A 212 -10.06 -18.22 3.85
C GLY A 212 -10.94 -17.63 2.74
N THR A 213 -11.80 -16.67 3.13
CA THR A 213 -12.67 -15.90 2.24
C THR A 213 -12.16 -14.46 2.09
N SER A 214 -12.42 -13.83 0.93
CA SER A 214 -12.02 -12.42 0.72
C SER A 214 -12.79 -11.51 1.68
N LYS A 215 -12.08 -10.79 2.55
CA LYS A 215 -12.63 -9.80 3.50
C LYS A 215 -12.89 -8.41 2.84
N TRP A 216 -12.72 -8.29 1.51
CA TRP A 216 -12.88 -7.03 0.78
C TRP A 216 -14.33 -6.84 0.36
N ASN A 217 -14.94 -5.70 0.76
CA ASN A 217 -16.24 -5.23 0.28
C ASN A 217 -16.07 -3.98 -0.59
N GLY A 218 -17.14 -3.56 -1.30
CA GLY A 218 -17.10 -2.42 -2.22
C GLY A 218 -16.67 -1.12 -1.54
N TRP A 219 -17.05 -0.89 -0.28
CA TRP A 219 -16.67 0.30 0.49
C TRP A 219 -15.17 0.36 0.78
N LYS A 220 -14.56 -0.78 1.12
CA LYS A 220 -13.10 -0.85 1.33
C LYS A 220 -12.32 -0.60 0.03
N LEU A 221 -12.83 -1.11 -1.10
CA LEU A 221 -12.26 -0.84 -2.42
C LEU A 221 -12.34 0.64 -2.79
N TRP A 222 -13.48 1.29 -2.50
CA TRP A 222 -13.67 2.72 -2.72
C TRP A 222 -12.70 3.57 -1.91
N ASN A 223 -12.58 3.32 -0.60
CA ASN A 223 -11.64 4.04 0.25
C ASN A 223 -10.19 3.83 -0.19
N PHE A 224 -9.82 2.60 -0.54
CA PHE A 224 -8.48 2.32 -1.09
C PHE A 224 -8.18 3.06 -2.39
N ALA A 225 -9.21 3.24 -3.25
CA ALA A 225 -9.09 4.05 -4.46
C ALA A 225 -8.89 5.54 -4.13
N LEU A 226 -9.63 6.07 -3.17
CA LEU A 226 -9.47 7.45 -2.70
C LEU A 226 -8.08 7.66 -2.09
N ASP A 227 -7.58 6.70 -1.30
CA ASP A 227 -6.24 6.76 -0.72
C ASP A 227 -5.15 6.85 -1.80
N GLY A 228 -5.27 6.06 -2.87
CA GLY A 228 -4.37 6.12 -4.01
C GLY A 228 -4.43 7.45 -4.76
N ILE A 229 -5.63 7.98 -5.01
CA ILE A 229 -5.82 9.24 -5.75
C ILE A 229 -5.32 10.43 -4.92
N PHE A 230 -5.82 10.59 -3.69
CA PHE A 230 -5.51 11.76 -2.86
C PHE A 230 -4.11 11.71 -2.24
N GLY A 231 -3.51 10.51 -2.11
CA GLY A 231 -2.14 10.36 -1.60
C GLY A 231 -1.06 10.74 -2.62
N PHE A 232 -1.33 10.52 -3.93
CA PHE A 232 -0.31 10.70 -4.97
C PHE A 232 -0.66 11.75 -6.02
N SER A 233 -1.80 12.46 -5.91
CA SER A 233 -2.22 13.41 -6.91
C SER A 233 -2.86 14.67 -6.33
N SER A 234 -2.48 15.83 -6.86
CA SER A 234 -3.16 17.11 -6.62
C SER A 234 -4.19 17.46 -7.70
N ILE A 235 -4.40 16.57 -8.69
CA ILE A 235 -5.32 16.82 -9.82
C ILE A 235 -6.75 17.12 -9.35
N PRO A 236 -7.34 16.42 -8.35
CA PRO A 236 -8.68 16.77 -7.87
C PRO A 236 -8.81 18.23 -7.43
N LEU A 237 -7.80 18.80 -6.75
CA LEU A 237 -7.79 20.22 -6.37
C LEU A 237 -7.72 21.12 -7.60
N ARG A 238 -6.81 20.83 -8.54
CA ARG A 238 -6.60 21.64 -9.75
C ARG A 238 -7.83 21.67 -10.64
N VAL A 239 -8.53 20.55 -10.80
CA VAL A 239 -9.76 20.46 -11.58
C VAL A 239 -10.80 21.44 -11.03
N TRP A 240 -10.96 21.51 -9.69
CA TRP A 240 -11.88 22.46 -9.08
C TRP A 240 -11.45 23.92 -9.25
N THR A 241 -10.15 24.21 -9.28
CA THR A 241 -9.64 25.55 -9.62
C THR A 241 -10.08 25.99 -11.03
N TYR A 242 -9.97 25.09 -12.03
CA TYR A 242 -10.38 25.41 -13.40
C TYR A 242 -11.90 25.53 -13.54
N ILE A 243 -12.67 24.60 -12.93
CA ILE A 243 -14.14 24.66 -12.92
C ILE A 243 -14.61 25.95 -12.23
N GLY A 244 -14.07 26.28 -11.07
CA GLY A 244 -14.38 27.50 -10.33
C GLY A 244 -14.06 28.75 -11.12
N GLY A 245 -12.88 28.80 -11.76
CA GLY A 245 -12.47 29.89 -12.65
C GLY A 245 -13.40 30.08 -13.84
N LEU A 246 -13.82 28.99 -14.49
CA LEU A 246 -14.78 29.05 -15.61
C LEU A 246 -16.13 29.58 -15.15
N ILE A 247 -16.64 29.07 -14.03
CA ILE A 247 -17.93 29.53 -13.46
C ILE A 247 -17.85 31.00 -13.05
N ALA A 248 -16.77 31.42 -12.40
CA ALA A 248 -16.57 32.82 -12.01
C ALA A 248 -16.54 33.75 -13.22
N LEU A 249 -15.83 33.34 -14.29
CA LEU A 249 -15.76 34.12 -15.54
C LEU A 249 -17.13 34.21 -16.20
N ALA A 250 -17.87 33.09 -16.33
CA ALA A 250 -19.24 33.08 -16.88
C ALA A 250 -20.19 33.94 -16.05
N SER A 251 -20.11 33.86 -14.72
CA SER A 251 -20.91 34.66 -13.80
C SER A 251 -20.61 36.16 -13.93
N PHE A 252 -19.34 36.54 -14.12
CA PHE A 252 -18.96 37.93 -14.35
C PHE A 252 -19.57 38.49 -15.63
N PHE A 253 -19.47 37.77 -16.74
CA PHE A 253 -20.08 38.21 -18.01
C PHE A 253 -21.60 38.26 -17.92
N TYR A 254 -22.24 37.30 -17.25
CA TYR A 254 -23.66 37.29 -17.02
C TYR A 254 -24.09 38.48 -16.15
N ALA A 255 -23.39 38.78 -15.08
CA ALA A 255 -23.65 39.95 -14.23
C ALA A 255 -23.51 41.27 -15.02
N ALA A 256 -22.46 41.42 -15.82
CA ALA A 256 -22.27 42.57 -16.69
C ALA A 256 -23.43 42.73 -17.70
N PHE A 257 -23.86 41.61 -18.33
CA PHE A 257 -25.02 41.59 -19.23
C PHE A 257 -26.30 42.06 -18.52
N ILE A 258 -26.58 41.55 -17.31
CA ILE A 258 -27.76 41.97 -16.53
C ILE A 258 -27.72 43.47 -16.21
N VAL A 259 -26.56 43.99 -15.78
CA VAL A 259 -26.42 45.44 -15.49
C VAL A 259 -26.70 46.26 -16.74
N VAL A 260 -26.06 45.96 -17.86
CA VAL A 260 -26.29 46.70 -19.13
C VAL A 260 -27.74 46.62 -19.57
N ARG A 261 -28.34 45.43 -19.56
CA ARG A 261 -29.77 45.24 -19.91
C ARG A 261 -30.70 46.05 -19.01
N THR A 262 -30.44 46.03 -17.69
CA THR A 262 -31.25 46.77 -16.72
C THR A 262 -31.18 48.28 -16.91
N LEU A 263 -30.00 48.82 -17.24
CA LEU A 263 -29.79 50.24 -17.52
C LEU A 263 -30.46 50.68 -18.83
N LEU A 264 -30.54 49.80 -19.84
CA LEU A 264 -31.11 50.13 -21.15
C LEU A 264 -32.60 49.86 -21.24
N LEU A 265 -33.15 48.83 -20.60
CA LEU A 265 -34.49 48.30 -20.79
C LEU A 265 -35.38 48.37 -19.52
N GLY A 266 -34.81 48.82 -18.40
CA GLY A 266 -35.51 48.84 -17.10
C GLY A 266 -35.59 47.45 -16.43
N VAL A 267 -36.23 47.40 -15.26
CA VAL A 267 -36.33 46.20 -14.44
C VAL A 267 -37.56 45.38 -14.83
N ALA A 268 -37.40 44.18 -15.37
CA ALA A 268 -38.47 43.18 -15.49
C ALA A 268 -38.31 42.14 -14.37
N VAL A 269 -39.31 42.00 -13.52
CA VAL A 269 -39.27 41.11 -12.34
C VAL A 269 -40.15 39.86 -12.50
N PRO A 270 -39.79 38.92 -13.35
CA PRO A 270 -40.04 37.51 -13.05
C PRO A 270 -38.71 36.77 -13.06
N GLY A 271 -38.26 36.13 -11.96
CA GLY A 271 -36.99 35.41 -11.93
C GLY A 271 -36.75 34.63 -10.65
N TYR A 272 -37.70 34.56 -9.71
CA TYR A 272 -37.50 33.89 -8.41
C TYR A 272 -37.07 32.42 -8.57
N ALA A 273 -37.78 31.65 -9.41
CA ALA A 273 -37.49 30.25 -9.62
C ALA A 273 -36.07 30.04 -10.23
N SER A 274 -35.70 30.85 -11.25
CA SER A 274 -34.39 30.79 -11.89
C SER A 274 -33.27 31.15 -10.91
N THR A 275 -33.47 32.17 -10.10
CA THR A 275 -32.51 32.64 -9.09
C THR A 275 -32.26 31.56 -8.03
N ILE A 276 -33.37 31.00 -7.47
CA ILE A 276 -33.24 29.95 -6.43
C ILE A 276 -32.56 28.67 -6.98
N THR A 277 -32.91 28.27 -8.23
CA THR A 277 -32.31 27.11 -8.88
C THR A 277 -30.78 27.32 -9.07
N LEU A 278 -30.40 28.52 -9.55
CA LEU A 278 -29.00 28.84 -9.75
C LEU A 278 -28.24 28.88 -8.41
N ILE A 279 -28.80 29.46 -7.38
CA ILE A 279 -28.21 29.51 -6.04
C ILE A 279 -28.03 28.09 -5.50
N LEU A 280 -29.04 27.23 -5.58
CA LEU A 280 -28.96 25.85 -5.10
C LEU A 280 -27.90 25.05 -5.88
N PHE A 281 -27.85 25.21 -7.21
CA PHE A 281 -26.85 24.55 -8.05
C PHE A 281 -25.43 24.98 -7.71
N LEU A 282 -25.16 26.28 -7.61
CA LEU A 282 -23.85 26.81 -7.26
C LEU A 282 -23.41 26.43 -5.83
N ASN A 283 -24.36 26.45 -4.87
CA ASN A 283 -24.08 25.96 -3.52
C ASN A 283 -23.76 24.45 -3.49
N GLY A 284 -24.46 23.63 -4.30
CA GLY A 284 -24.14 22.22 -4.45
C GLY A 284 -22.70 22.00 -4.94
N LEU A 285 -22.27 22.73 -5.99
CA LEU A 285 -20.90 22.69 -6.48
C LEU A 285 -19.89 23.14 -5.43
N LEU A 286 -20.20 24.20 -4.67
CA LEU A 286 -19.37 24.69 -3.58
C LEU A 286 -19.20 23.65 -2.47
N MET A 287 -20.29 22.94 -2.10
CA MET A 287 -20.24 21.85 -1.10
C MET A 287 -19.35 20.69 -1.56
N ILE A 288 -19.41 20.31 -2.84
CA ILE A 288 -18.52 19.27 -3.38
C ILE A 288 -17.06 19.72 -3.33
N SER A 289 -16.78 20.97 -3.76
CA SER A 289 -15.43 21.55 -3.69
C SER A 289 -14.88 21.55 -2.25
N ASN A 290 -15.69 21.99 -1.27
CA ASN A 290 -15.31 21.98 0.14
C ASN A 290 -15.07 20.55 0.65
N GLY A 291 -15.85 19.56 0.20
CA GLY A 291 -15.64 18.15 0.54
C GLY A 291 -14.27 17.65 0.08
N ILE A 292 -13.87 17.97 -1.15
CA ILE A 292 -12.55 17.61 -1.68
C ILE A 292 -11.43 18.32 -0.91
N GLN A 293 -11.58 19.61 -0.61
CA GLN A 293 -10.61 20.34 0.22
C GLN A 293 -10.51 19.72 1.62
N GLY A 294 -11.65 19.34 2.22
CA GLY A 294 -11.71 18.66 3.51
C GLY A 294 -10.91 17.36 3.54
N GLU A 295 -10.93 16.57 2.46
CA GLU A 295 -10.14 15.34 2.37
C GLU A 295 -8.62 15.63 2.41
N TYR A 296 -8.14 16.66 1.70
CA TYR A 296 -6.73 17.05 1.75
C TYR A 296 -6.34 17.64 3.12
N ILE A 297 -7.21 18.45 3.72
CA ILE A 297 -6.98 19.00 5.07
C ILE A 297 -6.90 17.87 6.09
N ALA A 298 -7.77 16.86 6.01
CA ALA A 298 -7.72 15.70 6.89
C ALA A 298 -6.39 14.94 6.79
N ARG A 299 -5.88 14.74 5.56
CA ARG A 299 -4.55 14.11 5.35
C ARG A 299 -3.41 14.96 5.89
N MET A 300 -3.41 16.28 5.62
CA MET A 300 -2.42 17.18 6.20
C MET A 300 -2.46 17.16 7.74
N PHE A 301 -3.66 17.08 8.33
CA PHE A 301 -3.82 17.01 9.77
C PHE A 301 -3.22 15.71 10.36
N GLU A 302 -3.40 14.57 9.70
CA GLU A 302 -2.74 13.31 10.11
C GLU A 302 -1.21 13.40 9.99
N GLU A 303 -0.67 14.03 8.94
CA GLU A 303 0.77 14.25 8.79
C GLU A 303 1.33 15.19 9.87
N VAL A 304 0.65 16.30 10.16
CA VAL A 304 1.07 17.30 11.16
C VAL A 304 1.04 16.73 12.58
N LYS A 305 0.10 15.85 12.91
CA LYS A 305 0.06 15.14 14.21
C LYS A 305 1.32 14.35 14.50
N ALA A 306 2.06 13.95 13.48
CA ALA A 306 3.32 13.22 13.57
C ALA A 306 3.28 11.98 14.48
N ARG A 307 2.12 11.31 14.62
CA ARG A 307 2.00 10.07 15.40
C ARG A 307 2.82 8.96 14.77
N PRO A 308 3.48 8.07 15.56
CA PRO A 308 4.18 6.91 15.02
C PRO A 308 3.24 6.04 14.16
N LEU A 309 3.77 5.47 13.07
CA LEU A 309 3.02 4.56 12.19
C LEU A 309 2.56 3.30 12.92
N TYR A 310 3.38 2.83 13.86
CA TYR A 310 3.14 1.65 14.68
C TYR A 310 3.83 1.81 16.04
N LEU A 311 3.43 1.00 17.00
CA LEU A 311 4.10 0.86 18.30
C LEU A 311 4.38 -0.62 18.53
N VAL A 312 5.64 -0.96 18.78
CA VAL A 312 6.06 -2.33 19.11
C VAL A 312 5.72 -2.59 20.57
N ARG A 313 4.99 -3.69 20.83
CA ARG A 313 4.72 -4.20 22.18
C ARG A 313 5.82 -5.14 22.64
N GLU A 314 6.28 -6.02 21.74
CA GLU A 314 7.21 -7.08 22.08
C GLU A 314 8.03 -7.50 20.84
N ARG A 315 9.26 -7.93 21.07
CA ARG A 315 10.12 -8.55 20.07
C ARG A 315 10.40 -9.99 20.46
N ILE A 316 10.43 -10.90 19.51
CA ILE A 316 10.62 -12.34 19.69
C ILE A 316 11.82 -12.77 18.85
N GLY A 317 12.74 -13.55 19.41
CA GLY A 317 13.93 -14.06 18.73
C GLY A 317 15.18 -13.20 18.94
N ARG A 318 16.10 -13.20 17.97
CA ARG A 318 17.38 -12.47 18.08
C ARG A 318 17.12 -10.95 18.09
N GLY A 319 17.52 -10.27 19.17
CA GLY A 319 17.34 -8.82 19.37
C GLY A 319 16.22 -8.45 20.33
N SER A 320 15.79 -9.38 21.18
CA SER A 320 14.83 -9.18 22.27
C SER A 320 15.46 -8.60 23.55
N GLU A 321 16.66 -8.03 23.48
CA GLU A 321 17.28 -7.26 24.57
C GLU A 321 17.02 -5.77 24.44
#